data_092918f9cbbef9e53c1f7d39c60e1094
#
_entry.id   092918f9cbbef9e53c1f7d39c60e1094
#
_cell.length_a   1.000
_cell.length_b   1.000
_cell.length_c   1.000
_cell.angle_alpha   90.00
_cell.angle_beta   90.00
_cell.angle_gamma   90.00
#
_symmetry.space_group_name_H-M   'P 1'
#
loop_
_entity.id
_entity.type
_entity.pdbx_description
1 polymer ?
#
loop_
_entity_poly.entity_id
_entity_poly.type
_entity_poly.pdbx_seq_one_letter_code
_entity_poly.pdbx_strand_id
1 'polypeptide(L)'
;MDSKELYKLYEQQPVMTTDSRNCPEGSIFIALKGASFDGNKFAKAALEKGCSYAIIDEKEYAEAGNDRIILVDDALIAYKEIARAHRRTFQIPVIGITGTNGKTTSKELISAVLAEKFNVLHTEGNFNNDVGVPKTLQRLRPEHEIAVIEMGASHRGDITKLVEYVEPTCGLITNVGRAHLQGFGSFEGVKQTKGELYDYLKAHNCLLFLNESNADLAEMAAQRDFERVVSYGQDETANIQGEVVDCAPFLRFRWHEAGGEWKEVLTHLVGAYNLDNMLAAIAIGLHFGVAPQQICHALEYYIPSNNRSQLTETPNNKLVVDAYNANPSSMAAAIENFRLMSVDNKMAILGDMRELGEATAEEHQKVVDLLVAAGITNVWLVGEDFGKTVTTFKKFKDVEEVKAEITRCQPKNHYILIKGSNGTKLYELPELL
;
A
#
# COMPACT_ATOMS: atom_id res chain seq x y z
N MET A 1 21.85 -2.65 27.12
CA MET A 1 21.55 -1.21 26.87
C MET A 1 20.03 -1.11 26.76
N ASP A 2 19.40 -0.16 27.46
CA ASP A 2 17.96 0.03 27.39
C ASP A 2 17.54 0.92 26.19
N SER A 3 16.23 1.00 25.88
CA SER A 3 15.72 1.75 24.73
C SER A 3 16.06 3.26 24.79
N LYS A 4 16.19 3.84 25.99
CA LYS A 4 16.55 5.26 26.16
C LYS A 4 18.03 5.50 25.85
N GLU A 5 18.90 4.57 26.25
CA GLU A 5 20.33 4.63 25.95
C GLU A 5 20.57 4.45 24.44
N LEU A 6 19.87 3.50 23.81
CA LEU A 6 19.91 3.29 22.35
C LEU A 6 19.43 4.53 21.58
N TYR A 7 18.38 5.18 22.06
CA TYR A 7 17.87 6.40 21.42
C TYR A 7 18.88 7.56 21.54
N LYS A 8 19.58 7.71 22.67
CA LYS A 8 20.66 8.71 22.79
C LYS A 8 21.80 8.50 21.81
N LEU A 9 22.14 7.25 21.49
CA LEU A 9 23.12 6.97 20.43
C LEU A 9 22.57 7.39 19.06
N TYR A 10 21.31 7.10 18.80
CA TYR A 10 20.66 7.53 17.57
C TYR A 10 20.59 9.06 17.43
N GLU A 11 20.34 9.81 18.50
CA GLU A 11 20.36 11.28 18.48
C GLU A 11 21.73 11.85 18.05
N GLN A 12 22.81 11.19 18.41
CA GLN A 12 24.17 11.57 18.00
C GLN A 12 24.49 11.15 16.55
N GLN A 13 23.88 10.06 16.09
CA GLN A 13 24.08 9.44 14.78
C GLN A 13 22.72 9.12 14.13
N PRO A 14 21.95 10.14 13.64
CA PRO A 14 20.54 9.99 13.28
C PRO A 14 20.31 9.28 11.94
N VAL A 15 21.14 8.28 11.63
CA VAL A 15 21.05 7.43 10.46
C VAL A 15 21.19 5.98 10.88
N MET A 16 20.22 5.14 10.57
CA MET A 16 20.32 3.70 10.74
C MET A 16 20.26 2.99 9.39
N THR A 17 20.98 1.89 9.27
CA THR A 17 20.92 1.00 8.12
C THR A 17 20.74 -0.45 8.56
N THR A 18 19.93 -1.19 7.79
CA THR A 18 19.76 -2.65 7.92
C THR A 18 20.46 -3.39 6.77
N ASP A 19 21.09 -2.66 5.84
CA ASP A 19 21.79 -3.22 4.68
C ASP A 19 23.29 -3.07 4.84
N SER A 20 23.97 -4.17 5.14
CA SER A 20 25.44 -4.22 5.29
C SER A 20 26.24 -3.88 4.03
N ARG A 21 25.57 -3.76 2.88
CA ARG A 21 26.18 -3.31 1.61
C ARG A 21 26.19 -1.80 1.48
N ASN A 22 25.24 -1.13 2.15
CA ASN A 22 25.08 0.31 2.18
C ASN A 22 25.21 0.82 3.63
N CYS A 23 26.41 1.19 4.02
CA CYS A 23 26.77 1.67 5.36
C CYS A 23 27.19 3.15 5.28
N PRO A 24 26.24 4.10 5.36
CA PRO A 24 26.59 5.51 5.39
C PRO A 24 27.57 5.82 6.53
N GLU A 25 28.52 6.72 6.30
CA GLU A 25 29.51 7.13 7.31
C GLU A 25 28.81 7.61 8.58
N GLY A 26 29.24 7.10 9.71
CA GLY A 26 28.69 7.45 11.02
C GLY A 26 27.35 6.77 11.36
N SER A 27 26.74 5.97 10.47
CA SER A 27 25.45 5.32 10.72
C SER A 27 25.52 4.23 11.79
N ILE A 28 24.33 3.82 12.28
CA ILE A 28 24.17 2.66 13.16
C ILE A 28 23.66 1.49 12.31
N PHE A 29 24.43 0.42 12.25
CA PHE A 29 23.99 -0.83 11.61
C PHE A 29 23.10 -1.64 12.55
N ILE A 30 21.93 -2.08 12.05
CA ILE A 30 21.01 -2.95 12.78
C ILE A 30 21.08 -4.34 12.15
N ALA A 31 21.51 -5.33 12.90
CA ALA A 31 21.72 -6.69 12.45
C ALA A 31 20.42 -7.51 12.45
N LEU A 32 19.53 -7.25 11.50
CA LEU A 32 18.27 -8.00 11.39
C LEU A 32 18.50 -9.41 10.87
N LYS A 33 17.64 -10.35 11.30
CA LYS A 33 17.56 -11.71 10.79
C LYS A 33 16.40 -11.85 9.80
N GLY A 34 16.62 -12.57 8.75
CA GLY A 34 15.59 -12.99 7.79
C GLY A 34 15.56 -14.51 7.64
N ALA A 35 14.61 -15.03 6.89
CA ALA A 35 14.44 -16.47 6.68
C ALA A 35 15.69 -17.14 6.07
N SER A 36 16.48 -16.41 5.29
CA SER A 36 17.64 -16.94 4.54
C SER A 36 18.96 -16.22 4.87
N PHE A 37 18.96 -15.23 5.77
CA PHE A 37 20.19 -14.50 6.13
C PHE A 37 20.19 -14.12 7.61
N ASP A 38 21.39 -13.89 8.14
CA ASP A 38 21.63 -13.44 9.50
C ASP A 38 22.54 -12.21 9.44
N GLY A 39 21.98 -11.05 9.83
CA GLY A 39 22.65 -9.76 9.82
C GLY A 39 23.80 -9.66 10.82
N ASN A 40 23.78 -10.44 11.91
CA ASN A 40 24.80 -10.44 12.94
C ASN A 40 26.21 -10.72 12.40
N LYS A 41 26.30 -11.59 11.39
CA LYS A 41 27.55 -11.96 10.70
C LYS A 41 28.26 -10.78 10.02
N PHE A 42 27.52 -9.70 9.78
CA PHE A 42 28.01 -8.52 9.06
C PHE A 42 28.35 -7.34 9.99
N ALA A 43 28.16 -7.48 11.31
CA ALA A 43 28.40 -6.39 12.27
C ALA A 43 29.80 -5.77 12.14
N LYS A 44 30.84 -6.62 12.12
CA LYS A 44 32.24 -6.17 11.96
C LYS A 44 32.47 -5.49 10.61
N ALA A 45 32.00 -6.09 9.52
CA ALA A 45 32.13 -5.53 8.18
C ALA A 45 31.40 -4.19 8.03
N ALA A 46 30.26 -4.00 8.71
CA ALA A 46 29.54 -2.73 8.73
C ALA A 46 30.34 -1.62 9.46
N LEU A 47 31.00 -1.95 10.58
CA LEU A 47 31.90 -1.03 11.27
C LEU A 47 33.13 -0.66 10.42
N GLU A 48 33.69 -1.62 9.70
CA GLU A 48 34.83 -1.40 8.79
C GLU A 48 34.46 -0.53 7.58
N LYS A 49 33.17 -0.53 7.17
CA LYS A 49 32.62 0.27 6.08
C LYS A 49 32.19 1.70 6.48
N GLY A 50 32.31 2.07 7.77
CA GLY A 50 32.00 3.42 8.21
C GLY A 50 30.86 3.54 9.21
N CYS A 51 30.15 2.46 9.57
CA CYS A 51 29.17 2.54 10.66
C CYS A 51 29.86 2.86 11.99
N SER A 52 29.28 3.77 12.78
CA SER A 52 29.78 4.10 14.12
C SER A 52 29.50 2.98 15.12
N TYR A 53 28.33 2.35 15.01
CA TYR A 53 27.89 1.28 15.88
C TYR A 53 27.22 0.16 15.09
N ALA A 54 27.23 -1.05 15.65
CA ALA A 54 26.46 -2.20 15.18
C ALA A 54 25.63 -2.78 16.33
N ILE A 55 24.31 -2.81 16.19
CA ILE A 55 23.38 -3.44 17.13
C ILE A 55 23.14 -4.86 16.68
N ILE A 56 23.44 -5.82 17.55
CA ILE A 56 23.35 -7.26 17.32
C ILE A 56 22.50 -7.94 18.39
N ASP A 57 21.98 -9.13 18.10
CA ASP A 57 21.23 -9.96 19.06
C ASP A 57 21.78 -11.38 19.24
N GLU A 58 22.95 -11.68 18.63
CA GLU A 58 23.64 -12.94 18.82
C GLU A 58 24.98 -12.73 19.56
N LYS A 59 25.09 -13.31 20.74
CA LYS A 59 26.25 -13.16 21.63
C LYS A 59 27.58 -13.60 20.99
N GLU A 60 27.54 -14.55 20.07
CA GLU A 60 28.74 -15.08 19.39
C GLU A 60 29.46 -14.03 18.54
N TYR A 61 28.74 -12.99 18.09
CA TYR A 61 29.31 -11.88 17.29
C TYR A 61 29.71 -10.67 18.15
N ALA A 62 29.50 -10.73 19.48
CA ALA A 62 29.97 -9.71 20.41
C ALA A 62 31.46 -9.86 20.60
N GLU A 63 32.21 -8.74 20.48
CA GLU A 63 33.67 -8.68 20.69
C GLU A 63 33.96 -8.07 22.05
N ALA A 64 34.67 -8.80 22.90
CA ALA A 64 35.07 -8.30 24.22
C ALA A 64 35.97 -7.06 24.08
N GLY A 65 35.56 -5.95 24.71
CA GLY A 65 36.27 -4.67 24.67
C GLY A 65 36.00 -3.81 23.43
N ASN A 66 35.05 -4.20 22.58
CA ASN A 66 34.60 -3.39 21.46
C ASN A 66 33.21 -2.76 21.76
N ASP A 67 33.25 -1.55 22.35
CA ASP A 67 32.04 -0.80 22.75
C ASP A 67 31.17 -0.34 21.52
N ARG A 68 31.67 -0.52 20.31
CA ARG A 68 30.92 -0.20 19.08
C ARG A 68 29.96 -1.33 18.65
N ILE A 69 30.15 -2.55 19.19
CA ILE A 69 29.22 -3.68 18.98
C ILE A 69 28.32 -3.77 20.22
N ILE A 70 27.04 -3.47 20.02
CA ILE A 70 26.04 -3.38 21.08
C ILE A 70 25.15 -4.62 21.02
N LEU A 71 25.27 -5.48 22.04
CA LEU A 71 24.39 -6.64 22.18
C LEU A 71 23.09 -6.25 22.85
N VAL A 72 21.97 -6.62 22.22
CA VAL A 72 20.61 -6.47 22.72
C VAL A 72 19.89 -7.84 22.71
N ASP A 73 18.73 -7.93 23.34
CA ASP A 73 17.94 -9.16 23.36
C ASP A 73 17.30 -9.48 21.99
N ASP A 74 16.87 -8.46 21.25
CA ASP A 74 16.28 -8.55 19.91
C ASP A 74 16.57 -7.27 19.12
N ALA A 75 17.29 -7.41 18.01
CA ALA A 75 17.70 -6.27 17.18
C ALA A 75 16.53 -5.60 16.46
N LEU A 76 15.47 -6.37 16.10
CA LEU A 76 14.28 -5.82 15.47
C LEU A 76 13.45 -5.00 16.48
N ILE A 77 13.31 -5.48 17.71
CA ILE A 77 12.65 -4.73 18.79
C ILE A 77 13.44 -3.45 19.08
N ALA A 78 14.76 -3.53 19.23
CA ALA A 78 15.61 -2.35 19.41
C ALA A 78 15.43 -1.31 18.31
N TYR A 79 15.39 -1.76 17.04
CA TYR A 79 15.14 -0.90 15.87
C TYR A 79 13.80 -0.17 15.95
N LYS A 80 12.74 -0.89 16.29
CA LYS A 80 11.39 -0.35 16.44
C LYS A 80 11.29 0.64 17.61
N GLU A 81 11.88 0.32 18.75
CA GLU A 81 11.87 1.20 19.93
C GLU A 81 12.64 2.50 19.70
N ILE A 82 13.76 2.46 18.97
CA ILE A 82 14.48 3.67 18.56
C ILE A 82 13.58 4.54 17.66
N ALA A 83 12.92 3.92 16.68
CA ALA A 83 12.01 4.62 15.78
C ALA A 83 10.80 5.22 16.53
N ARG A 84 10.23 4.49 17.48
CA ARG A 84 9.15 4.96 18.36
C ARG A 84 9.59 6.13 19.22
N ALA A 85 10.76 6.03 19.85
CA ALA A 85 11.31 7.12 20.65
C ALA A 85 11.51 8.38 19.80
N HIS A 86 12.04 8.22 18.59
CA HIS A 86 12.18 9.30 17.62
C HIS A 86 10.82 9.90 17.23
N ARG A 87 9.80 9.06 16.88
CA ARG A 87 8.45 9.50 16.59
C ARG A 87 7.86 10.39 17.68
N ARG A 88 8.10 10.06 18.94
CA ARG A 88 7.56 10.78 20.12
C ARG A 88 8.18 12.16 20.35
N THR A 89 9.29 12.48 19.71
CA THR A 89 9.87 13.83 19.78
C THR A 89 9.12 14.84 18.90
N PHE A 90 8.23 14.36 18.01
CA PHE A 90 7.45 15.20 17.10
C PHE A 90 5.98 15.24 17.52
N GLN A 91 5.46 16.44 17.75
CA GLN A 91 4.05 16.68 18.12
C GLN A 91 3.19 17.01 16.90
N ILE A 92 3.44 16.36 15.77
CA ILE A 92 2.71 16.54 14.52
C ILE A 92 1.57 15.53 14.39
N PRO A 93 0.50 15.84 13.63
CA PRO A 93 -0.50 14.85 13.25
C PRO A 93 0.13 13.69 12.47
N VAL A 94 -0.31 12.47 12.77
CA VAL A 94 0.09 11.25 12.06
C VAL A 94 -1.14 10.50 11.62
N ILE A 95 -1.29 10.34 10.32
CA ILE A 95 -2.39 9.63 9.69
C ILE A 95 -1.99 8.18 9.47
N GLY A 96 -2.65 7.24 10.15
CA GLY A 96 -2.46 5.81 9.97
C GLY A 96 -3.37 5.25 8.89
N ILE A 97 -2.81 4.54 7.90
CA ILE A 97 -3.58 3.94 6.81
C ILE A 97 -3.35 2.44 6.77
N THR A 98 -4.43 1.66 6.79
CA THR A 98 -4.41 0.23 6.46
C THR A 98 -5.56 -0.13 5.53
N GLY A 99 -5.68 -1.39 5.17
CA GLY A 99 -6.74 -1.92 4.32
C GLY A 99 -6.23 -3.07 3.44
N THR A 100 -7.12 -3.65 2.67
CA THR A 100 -6.75 -4.71 1.74
C THR A 100 -6.17 -4.13 0.46
N ASN A 101 -6.92 -3.31 -0.25
CA ASN A 101 -6.54 -2.66 -1.50
C ASN A 101 -6.53 -1.13 -1.34
N GLY A 102 -5.90 -0.41 -2.25
CA GLY A 102 -5.94 1.06 -2.29
C GLY A 102 -5.05 1.79 -1.27
N LYS A 103 -4.41 1.11 -0.31
CA LYS A 103 -3.55 1.76 0.71
C LYS A 103 -2.53 2.73 0.13
N THR A 104 -1.71 2.26 -0.79
CA THR A 104 -0.66 3.08 -1.40
C THR A 104 -1.24 4.20 -2.26
N THR A 105 -2.30 3.92 -3.02
CA THR A 105 -2.99 4.96 -3.80
C THR A 105 -3.58 6.03 -2.87
N SER A 106 -4.31 5.65 -1.82
CA SER A 106 -4.82 6.60 -0.82
C SER A 106 -3.71 7.39 -0.15
N LYS A 107 -2.61 6.72 0.26
CA LYS A 107 -1.44 7.38 0.84
C LYS A 107 -0.85 8.44 -0.10
N GLU A 108 -0.65 8.11 -1.37
CA GLU A 108 -0.12 9.07 -2.36
C GLU A 108 -1.09 10.25 -2.58
N LEU A 109 -2.38 9.99 -2.75
CA LEU A 109 -3.39 11.04 -2.95
C LEU A 109 -3.52 11.95 -1.72
N ILE A 110 -3.58 11.36 -0.51
CA ILE A 110 -3.61 12.11 0.74
C ILE A 110 -2.36 12.97 0.87
N SER A 111 -1.20 12.41 0.56
CA SER A 111 0.08 13.13 0.63
C SER A 111 0.13 14.28 -0.39
N ALA A 112 -0.35 14.08 -1.62
CA ALA A 112 -0.42 15.12 -2.64
C ALA A 112 -1.33 16.27 -2.23
N VAL A 113 -2.53 15.95 -1.70
CA VAL A 113 -3.49 16.96 -1.20
C VAL A 113 -2.91 17.73 -0.02
N LEU A 114 -2.30 17.05 0.95
CA LEU A 114 -1.72 17.71 2.11
C LEU A 114 -0.50 18.56 1.76
N ALA A 115 0.27 18.17 0.74
CA ALA A 115 1.45 18.88 0.27
C ALA A 115 1.13 20.28 -0.33
N GLU A 116 -0.13 20.54 -0.70
CA GLU A 116 -0.58 21.88 -1.08
C GLU A 116 -0.48 22.91 0.07
N LYS A 117 -0.32 22.42 1.30
CA LYS A 117 -0.30 23.30 2.49
C LYS A 117 0.82 22.98 3.48
N PHE A 118 1.27 21.73 3.57
CA PHE A 118 2.16 21.22 4.59
C PHE A 118 3.42 20.58 4.01
N ASN A 119 4.49 20.55 4.79
CA ASN A 119 5.63 19.66 4.53
C ASN A 119 5.30 18.26 5.07
N VAL A 120 5.04 17.32 4.15
CA VAL A 120 4.48 16.00 4.43
C VAL A 120 5.58 14.93 4.46
N LEU A 121 5.72 14.18 5.56
CA LEU A 121 6.37 12.89 5.54
C LEU A 121 5.37 11.81 5.12
N HIS A 122 5.72 10.93 4.19
CA HIS A 122 4.91 9.75 3.89
C HIS A 122 5.74 8.49 3.71
N THR A 123 5.08 7.34 3.83
CA THR A 123 5.69 6.04 3.53
C THR A 123 6.11 5.97 2.06
N GLU A 124 7.38 5.71 1.80
CA GLU A 124 7.90 5.48 0.45
C GLU A 124 7.68 4.04 0.00
N GLY A 125 7.38 3.88 -1.30
CA GLY A 125 7.20 2.56 -1.90
C GLY A 125 6.20 1.69 -1.10
N ASN A 126 6.68 0.53 -0.67
CA ASN A 126 5.94 -0.45 0.12
C ASN A 126 6.53 -0.66 1.54
N PHE A 127 7.19 0.36 2.11
CA PHE A 127 7.76 0.28 3.46
C PHE A 127 6.69 0.32 4.56
N ASN A 128 5.77 -0.64 4.52
CA ASN A 128 4.57 -0.71 5.35
C ASN A 128 4.56 -1.87 6.35
N ASN A 129 5.67 -2.59 6.48
CA ASN A 129 5.84 -3.73 7.38
C ASN A 129 6.72 -3.39 8.59
N ASP A 130 7.03 -4.41 9.40
CA ASP A 130 7.83 -4.35 10.63
C ASP A 130 9.20 -3.67 10.50
N VAL A 131 9.79 -3.65 9.32
CA VAL A 131 11.07 -3.00 9.03
C VAL A 131 10.86 -1.66 8.32
N GLY A 132 9.89 -1.61 7.41
CA GLY A 132 9.62 -0.44 6.59
C GLY A 132 9.00 0.73 7.36
N VAL A 133 8.08 0.45 8.29
CA VAL A 133 7.47 1.49 9.14
C VAL A 133 8.50 2.19 10.01
N PRO A 134 9.35 1.50 10.78
CA PRO A 134 10.45 2.14 11.51
C PRO A 134 11.38 2.96 10.61
N LYS A 135 11.72 2.45 9.41
CA LYS A 135 12.51 3.18 8.42
C LYS A 135 11.85 4.49 7.99
N THR A 136 10.53 4.51 7.85
CA THR A 136 9.78 5.72 7.53
C THR A 136 9.80 6.70 8.70
N LEU A 137 9.55 6.24 9.94
CA LEU A 137 9.52 7.09 11.13
C LEU A 137 10.86 7.77 11.40
N GLN A 138 11.99 7.10 11.14
CA GLN A 138 13.33 7.68 11.28
C GLN A 138 13.60 8.84 10.31
N ARG A 139 12.81 9.00 9.28
CA ARG A 139 12.90 10.12 8.34
C ARG A 139 12.19 11.37 8.84
N LEU A 140 11.51 11.33 9.99
CA LEU A 140 10.94 12.53 10.60
C LEU A 140 12.07 13.56 10.88
N ARG A 141 11.78 14.81 10.56
CA ARG A 141 12.67 15.96 10.75
C ARG A 141 11.83 17.14 11.24
N PRO A 142 12.45 18.17 11.87
CA PRO A 142 11.73 19.32 12.40
C PRO A 142 10.89 20.10 11.37
N GLU A 143 11.24 20.02 10.10
CA GLU A 143 10.49 20.66 9.03
C GLU A 143 9.17 19.96 8.66
N HIS A 144 8.98 18.68 9.03
CA HIS A 144 7.74 17.97 8.76
C HIS A 144 6.61 18.45 9.67
N GLU A 145 5.46 18.76 9.08
CA GLU A 145 4.28 19.30 9.76
C GLU A 145 3.17 18.25 9.92
N ILE A 146 3.20 17.20 9.10
CA ILE A 146 2.23 16.09 9.11
C ILE A 146 2.87 14.84 8.54
N ALA A 147 2.41 13.66 8.99
CA ALA A 147 2.92 12.39 8.48
C ALA A 147 1.78 11.45 8.03
N VAL A 148 2.00 10.72 6.94
CA VAL A 148 1.06 9.74 6.36
C VAL A 148 1.74 8.38 6.33
N ILE A 149 1.31 7.47 7.20
CA ILE A 149 1.98 6.18 7.44
C ILE A 149 1.11 5.02 7.00
N GLU A 150 1.56 4.33 5.95
CA GLU A 150 0.93 3.10 5.48
C GLU A 150 1.35 1.90 6.35
N MET A 151 0.37 1.12 6.81
CA MET A 151 0.55 -0.08 7.64
C MET A 151 -0.03 -1.31 6.93
N GLY A 152 0.86 -2.21 6.55
CA GLY A 152 0.53 -3.49 5.92
C GLY A 152 0.35 -4.60 6.96
N ALA A 153 -0.42 -5.63 6.61
CA ALA A 153 -0.55 -6.83 7.43
C ALA A 153 -0.77 -8.05 6.55
N SER A 154 -0.18 -9.16 6.95
CA SER A 154 -0.36 -10.49 6.37
C SER A 154 -0.83 -11.53 7.40
N HIS A 155 -0.73 -11.23 8.70
CA HIS A 155 -1.17 -12.08 9.82
C HIS A 155 -1.94 -11.26 10.85
N ARG A 156 -2.69 -11.96 11.69
CA ARG A 156 -3.39 -11.35 12.83
C ARG A 156 -2.39 -10.74 13.82
N GLY A 157 -2.72 -9.57 14.38
CA GLY A 157 -1.86 -8.83 15.29
C GLY A 157 -0.79 -7.97 14.62
N ASP A 158 -0.65 -8.00 13.30
CA ASP A 158 0.36 -7.20 12.62
C ASP A 158 0.06 -5.70 12.71
N ILE A 159 -1.20 -5.29 12.57
CA ILE A 159 -1.57 -3.87 12.71
C ILE A 159 -1.41 -3.42 14.17
N THR A 160 -1.80 -4.23 15.14
CA THR A 160 -1.60 -3.94 16.57
C THR A 160 -0.13 -3.60 16.87
N LYS A 161 0.80 -4.41 16.35
CA LYS A 161 2.23 -4.14 16.51
C LYS A 161 2.65 -2.82 15.86
N LEU A 162 2.16 -2.53 14.66
CA LEU A 162 2.56 -1.33 13.91
C LEU A 162 2.03 -0.04 14.52
N VAL A 163 0.78 -0.02 14.99
CA VAL A 163 0.18 1.17 15.62
C VAL A 163 0.89 1.57 16.91
N GLU A 164 1.49 0.61 17.64
CA GLU A 164 2.28 0.88 18.84
C GLU A 164 3.54 1.71 18.56
N TYR A 165 4.09 1.66 17.35
CA TYR A 165 5.26 2.43 16.93
C TYR A 165 4.88 3.71 16.16
N VAL A 166 3.82 3.63 15.35
CA VAL A 166 3.31 4.77 14.56
C VAL A 166 2.65 5.80 15.47
N GLU A 167 1.91 5.36 16.48
CA GLU A 167 1.10 6.19 17.36
C GLU A 167 0.25 7.20 16.55
N PRO A 168 -0.67 6.70 15.67
CA PRO A 168 -1.43 7.57 14.80
C PRO A 168 -2.40 8.45 15.60
N THR A 169 -2.56 9.71 15.21
CA THR A 169 -3.51 10.65 15.82
C THR A 169 -4.87 10.66 15.13
N CYS A 170 -4.92 10.12 13.94
CA CYS A 170 -6.11 9.82 13.15
C CYS A 170 -5.81 8.71 12.14
N GLY A 171 -6.83 8.15 11.51
CA GLY A 171 -6.59 7.10 10.54
C GLY A 171 -7.81 6.62 9.79
N LEU A 172 -7.58 5.73 8.84
CA LEU A 172 -8.60 5.10 8.02
C LEU A 172 -8.24 3.67 7.63
N ILE A 173 -9.27 2.89 7.36
CA ILE A 173 -9.16 1.62 6.63
C ILE A 173 -9.74 1.86 5.23
N THR A 174 -8.96 1.62 4.19
CA THR A 174 -9.40 1.88 2.80
C THR A 174 -10.54 0.95 2.38
N ASN A 175 -10.38 -0.33 2.66
CA ASN A 175 -11.40 -1.37 2.50
C ASN A 175 -10.96 -2.68 3.18
N VAL A 176 -11.89 -3.62 3.27
CA VAL A 176 -11.63 -5.02 3.61
C VAL A 176 -12.02 -5.90 2.42
N GLY A 177 -11.18 -6.87 2.08
CA GLY A 177 -11.36 -7.73 0.92
C GLY A 177 -10.63 -9.06 1.07
N ARG A 178 -10.88 -9.98 0.16
CA ARG A 178 -10.23 -11.31 0.17
C ARG A 178 -8.77 -11.19 -0.30
N ALA A 179 -7.84 -11.12 0.65
CA ALA A 179 -6.41 -11.12 0.40
C ALA A 179 -5.68 -11.77 1.57
N HIS A 180 -4.50 -12.31 1.34
CA HIS A 180 -3.65 -12.98 2.35
C HIS A 180 -4.44 -14.02 3.18
N LEU A 181 -5.38 -14.74 2.54
CA LEU A 181 -6.27 -15.68 3.24
C LEU A 181 -5.50 -16.78 3.96
N GLN A 182 -4.33 -17.16 3.46
CA GLN A 182 -3.45 -18.10 4.13
C GLN A 182 -2.99 -17.60 5.51
N GLY A 183 -2.64 -16.31 5.64
CA GLY A 183 -2.16 -15.73 6.90
C GLY A 183 -3.28 -15.32 7.86
N PHE A 184 -4.42 -14.85 7.34
CA PHE A 184 -5.57 -14.42 8.14
C PHE A 184 -6.54 -15.55 8.46
N GLY A 185 -6.48 -16.67 7.73
CA GLY A 185 -7.35 -17.85 7.89
C GLY A 185 -8.76 -17.71 7.30
N SER A 186 -9.33 -16.50 7.24
CA SER A 186 -10.68 -16.25 6.72
C SER A 186 -10.86 -14.76 6.37
N PHE A 187 -11.97 -14.43 5.69
CA PHE A 187 -12.38 -13.03 5.48
C PHE A 187 -12.65 -12.31 6.81
N GLU A 188 -13.26 -12.99 7.77
CA GLU A 188 -13.45 -12.44 9.12
C GLU A 188 -12.10 -12.13 9.80
N GLY A 189 -11.08 -12.98 9.60
CA GLY A 189 -9.71 -12.70 10.05
C GLY A 189 -9.11 -11.45 9.42
N VAL A 190 -9.44 -11.15 8.15
CA VAL A 190 -9.06 -9.87 7.50
C VAL A 190 -9.74 -8.70 8.20
N LYS A 191 -11.08 -8.76 8.43
CA LYS A 191 -11.85 -7.71 9.14
C LYS A 191 -11.26 -7.45 10.52
N GLN A 192 -11.02 -8.50 11.31
CA GLN A 192 -10.43 -8.40 12.64
C GLN A 192 -9.06 -7.73 12.62
N THR A 193 -8.16 -8.18 11.73
CA THR A 193 -6.80 -7.62 11.67
C THR A 193 -6.80 -6.15 11.21
N LYS A 194 -7.60 -5.79 10.21
CA LYS A 194 -7.68 -4.37 9.81
C LYS A 194 -8.35 -3.54 10.90
N GLY A 195 -9.35 -4.10 11.59
CA GLY A 195 -10.04 -3.52 12.73
C GLY A 195 -9.13 -3.17 13.92
N GLU A 196 -7.96 -3.79 14.04
CA GLU A 196 -6.95 -3.45 15.05
C GLU A 196 -6.55 -1.96 15.00
N LEU A 197 -6.56 -1.32 13.81
CA LEU A 197 -6.39 0.13 13.71
C LEU A 197 -7.56 0.87 14.37
N TYR A 198 -8.79 0.43 14.14
CA TYR A 198 -9.97 1.03 14.78
C TYR A 198 -9.94 0.87 16.29
N ASP A 199 -9.51 -0.29 16.79
CA ASP A 199 -9.35 -0.54 18.23
C ASP A 199 -8.36 0.46 18.85
N TYR A 200 -7.22 0.69 18.20
CA TYR A 200 -6.23 1.68 18.64
C TYR A 200 -6.81 3.10 18.64
N LEU A 201 -7.43 3.52 17.52
CA LEU A 201 -7.99 4.88 17.38
C LEU A 201 -9.08 5.14 18.44
N LYS A 202 -9.96 4.17 18.71
CA LYS A 202 -10.98 4.28 19.74
C LYS A 202 -10.36 4.37 21.15
N ALA A 203 -9.40 3.50 21.46
CA ALA A 203 -8.74 3.48 22.77
C ALA A 203 -8.04 4.79 23.12
N HIS A 204 -7.57 5.54 22.10
CA HIS A 204 -6.84 6.80 22.27
C HIS A 204 -7.68 8.05 21.95
N ASN A 205 -9.00 7.89 21.74
CA ASN A 205 -9.92 8.97 21.34
C ASN A 205 -9.42 9.75 20.09
N CYS A 206 -8.83 9.03 19.15
CA CYS A 206 -8.34 9.57 17.89
C CYS A 206 -9.47 9.72 16.85
N LEU A 207 -9.27 10.56 15.86
CA LEU A 207 -10.24 10.78 14.78
C LEU A 207 -10.22 9.61 13.79
N LEU A 208 -11.42 9.15 13.42
CA LEU A 208 -11.64 8.17 12.35
C LEU A 208 -12.12 8.88 11.09
N PHE A 209 -11.46 8.62 9.94
CA PHE A 209 -12.00 8.89 8.62
C PHE A 209 -12.66 7.62 8.09
N LEU A 210 -13.97 7.66 7.86
CA LEU A 210 -14.79 6.48 7.57
C LEU A 210 -15.39 6.54 6.17
N ASN A 211 -15.12 5.54 5.33
CA ASN A 211 -15.93 5.30 4.14
C ASN A 211 -17.27 4.68 4.60
N GLU A 212 -18.28 5.54 4.72
CA GLU A 212 -19.62 5.17 5.21
C GLU A 212 -20.37 4.30 4.22
N SER A 213 -20.11 4.47 2.92
CA SER A 213 -20.71 3.66 1.85
C SER A 213 -20.17 2.24 1.77
N ASN A 214 -19.08 1.93 2.48
CA ASN A 214 -18.57 0.58 2.59
C ASN A 214 -19.20 -0.12 3.80
N ALA A 215 -20.17 -1.01 3.54
CA ALA A 215 -20.96 -1.68 4.59
C ALA A 215 -20.10 -2.41 5.63
N ASP A 216 -19.00 -3.07 5.22
CA ASP A 216 -18.10 -3.75 6.16
C ASP A 216 -17.40 -2.74 7.09
N LEU A 217 -16.94 -1.61 6.55
CA LEU A 217 -16.27 -0.58 7.36
C LEU A 217 -17.24 0.13 8.29
N ALA A 218 -18.46 0.43 7.82
CA ALA A 218 -19.52 1.02 8.62
C ALA A 218 -19.92 0.09 9.79
N GLU A 219 -20.09 -1.22 9.53
CA GLU A 219 -20.35 -2.23 10.56
C GLU A 219 -19.20 -2.29 11.59
N MET A 220 -17.94 -2.35 11.12
CA MET A 220 -16.76 -2.41 11.99
C MET A 220 -16.62 -1.16 12.87
N ALA A 221 -16.97 0.01 12.34
CA ALA A 221 -16.96 1.27 13.10
C ALA A 221 -18.10 1.32 14.13
N ALA A 222 -19.32 0.93 13.74
CA ALA A 222 -20.49 0.90 14.63
C ALA A 222 -20.29 0.00 15.85
N GLN A 223 -19.54 -1.08 15.74
CA GLN A 223 -19.19 -1.98 16.85
C GLN A 223 -18.30 -1.30 17.92
N ARG A 224 -17.71 -0.14 17.64
CA ARG A 224 -16.71 0.53 18.49
C ARG A 224 -17.15 1.87 19.07
N ASP A 225 -18.31 2.39 18.66
CA ASP A 225 -18.90 3.63 19.17
C ASP A 225 -17.91 4.83 19.18
N PHE A 226 -17.45 5.24 18.02
CA PHE A 226 -16.51 6.35 17.86
C PHE A 226 -17.18 7.70 18.16
N GLU A 227 -16.51 8.55 18.94
CA GLU A 227 -16.95 9.91 19.24
C GLU A 227 -16.55 10.94 18.16
N ARG A 228 -15.48 10.64 17.42
CA ARG A 228 -14.87 11.55 16.45
C ARG A 228 -14.75 10.85 15.10
N VAL A 229 -15.70 11.15 14.20
CA VAL A 229 -15.74 10.59 12.86
C VAL A 229 -15.90 11.70 11.83
N VAL A 230 -15.16 11.63 10.74
CA VAL A 230 -15.43 12.35 9.50
C VAL A 230 -15.74 11.30 8.44
N SER A 231 -16.98 11.25 7.98
CA SER A 231 -17.42 10.27 7.00
C SER A 231 -17.26 10.78 5.56
N TYR A 232 -17.01 9.86 4.65
CA TYR A 232 -17.01 10.12 3.22
C TYR A 232 -17.62 8.92 2.48
N GLY A 233 -18.13 9.16 1.27
CA GLY A 233 -18.72 8.10 0.47
C GLY A 233 -19.66 8.61 -0.61
N GLN A 234 -20.49 7.71 -1.14
CA GLN A 234 -21.49 8.00 -2.15
C GLN A 234 -22.89 8.22 -1.55
N ASP A 235 -23.05 7.93 -0.26
CA ASP A 235 -24.32 8.09 0.46
C ASP A 235 -24.56 9.53 0.84
N GLU A 236 -25.83 9.95 0.79
CA GLU A 236 -26.26 11.33 1.11
C GLU A 236 -26.01 11.73 2.59
N THR A 237 -25.75 10.76 3.46
CA THR A 237 -25.46 10.97 4.88
C THR A 237 -24.00 11.32 5.15
N ALA A 238 -23.10 11.03 4.22
CA ALA A 238 -21.66 11.28 4.40
C ALA A 238 -21.34 12.78 4.48
N ASN A 239 -20.34 13.14 5.30
CA ASN A 239 -19.86 14.52 5.38
C ASN A 239 -19.26 15.00 4.05
N ILE A 240 -18.55 14.12 3.36
CA ILE A 240 -17.99 14.34 2.02
C ILE A 240 -18.63 13.35 1.07
N GLN A 241 -19.37 13.87 0.11
CA GLN A 241 -20.11 13.07 -0.85
C GLN A 241 -19.45 13.15 -2.22
N GLY A 242 -19.47 12.05 -2.97
CA GLY A 242 -18.95 12.03 -4.33
C GLY A 242 -19.57 10.94 -5.20
N GLU A 243 -19.59 11.20 -6.49
CA GLU A 243 -20.09 10.24 -7.48
C GLU A 243 -19.24 10.25 -8.74
N VAL A 244 -19.20 9.11 -9.42
CA VAL A 244 -18.52 8.97 -10.69
C VAL A 244 -19.37 9.65 -11.78
N VAL A 245 -18.74 10.54 -12.54
CA VAL A 245 -19.33 11.15 -13.73
C VAL A 245 -19.02 10.30 -14.95
N ASP A 246 -17.75 9.89 -15.09
CA ASP A 246 -17.26 9.09 -16.22
C ASP A 246 -15.95 8.37 -15.84
N CYS A 247 -15.63 7.29 -16.54
CA CYS A 247 -14.40 6.53 -16.34
C CYS A 247 -13.87 5.93 -17.65
N ALA A 248 -13.62 6.78 -18.67
CA ALA A 248 -13.19 6.33 -20.00
C ALA A 248 -12.13 7.28 -20.64
N PRO A 249 -10.83 7.03 -20.49
CA PRO A 249 -10.16 6.01 -19.68
C PRO A 249 -9.95 6.42 -18.22
N PHE A 250 -9.93 7.73 -17.95
CA PHE A 250 -9.63 8.27 -16.63
C PHE A 250 -10.89 8.53 -15.83
N LEU A 251 -10.77 8.38 -14.51
CA LEU A 251 -11.84 8.70 -13.58
C LEU A 251 -12.13 10.20 -13.61
N ARG A 252 -13.34 10.57 -13.99
CA ARG A 252 -13.93 11.88 -13.78
C ARG A 252 -15.06 11.73 -12.75
N PHE A 253 -14.99 12.52 -11.69
CA PHE A 253 -15.94 12.46 -10.59
C PHE A 253 -16.30 13.86 -10.12
N ARG A 254 -17.38 13.96 -9.38
CA ARG A 254 -17.74 15.19 -8.67
C ARG A 254 -17.94 14.92 -7.19
N TRP A 255 -17.70 15.94 -6.39
CA TRP A 255 -17.80 15.87 -4.96
C TRP A 255 -18.28 17.16 -4.34
N HIS A 256 -18.82 17.11 -3.12
CA HIS A 256 -19.16 18.26 -2.29
C HIS A 256 -19.10 17.92 -0.80
N GLU A 257 -18.95 18.94 0.03
CA GLU A 257 -19.26 18.86 1.46
C GLU A 257 -20.78 18.84 1.63
N ALA A 258 -21.30 18.15 2.65
CA ALA A 258 -22.74 18.08 2.90
C ALA A 258 -23.37 19.47 2.87
N GLY A 259 -24.34 19.68 1.97
CA GLY A 259 -24.99 20.96 1.72
C GLY A 259 -24.19 21.98 0.91
N GLY A 260 -23.02 21.63 0.41
CA GLY A 260 -22.16 22.48 -0.42
C GLY A 260 -22.42 22.34 -1.92
N GLU A 261 -21.64 23.09 -2.71
CA GLU A 261 -21.71 23.03 -4.18
C GLU A 261 -20.84 21.89 -4.72
N TRP A 262 -21.31 21.24 -5.80
CA TRP A 262 -20.57 20.22 -6.52
C TRP A 262 -19.33 20.79 -7.20
N LYS A 263 -18.22 20.10 -7.02
CA LYS A 263 -16.93 20.35 -7.68
C LYS A 263 -16.57 19.13 -8.52
N GLU A 264 -16.22 19.34 -9.78
CA GLU A 264 -15.83 18.26 -10.70
C GLU A 264 -14.31 18.19 -10.82
N VAL A 265 -13.77 16.96 -10.90
CA VAL A 265 -12.35 16.68 -10.99
C VAL A 265 -12.14 15.61 -12.07
N LEU A 266 -11.25 15.87 -13.03
CA LEU A 266 -10.76 14.90 -14.00
C LEU A 266 -9.36 14.47 -13.58
N THR A 267 -9.17 13.18 -13.33
CA THR A 267 -7.92 12.63 -12.82
C THR A 267 -7.10 11.94 -13.92
N HIS A 268 -5.90 11.49 -13.57
CA HIS A 268 -5.06 10.59 -14.37
C HIS A 268 -5.10 9.13 -13.88
N LEU A 269 -6.05 8.79 -12.99
CA LEU A 269 -6.24 7.43 -12.51
C LEU A 269 -7.30 6.70 -13.31
N VAL A 270 -7.02 5.44 -13.64
CA VAL A 270 -7.98 4.53 -14.28
C VAL A 270 -8.75 3.79 -13.19
N GLY A 271 -10.08 3.72 -13.35
CA GLY A 271 -10.94 2.89 -12.49
C GLY A 271 -11.82 3.65 -11.51
N ALA A 272 -13.13 3.39 -11.61
CA ALA A 272 -14.15 3.96 -10.74
C ALA A 272 -13.92 3.64 -9.25
N TYR A 273 -13.29 2.50 -8.94
CA TYR A 273 -12.93 2.10 -7.57
C TYR A 273 -11.94 3.07 -6.90
N ASN A 274 -11.30 3.98 -7.66
CA ASN A 274 -10.46 5.02 -7.09
C ASN A 274 -11.26 6.20 -6.51
N LEU A 275 -12.57 6.27 -6.74
CA LEU A 275 -13.41 7.31 -6.13
C LEU A 275 -13.26 7.31 -4.61
N ASP A 276 -13.32 6.15 -3.96
CA ASP A 276 -13.18 6.05 -2.50
C ASP A 276 -11.82 6.56 -2.01
N ASN A 277 -10.74 6.30 -2.78
CA ASN A 277 -9.40 6.80 -2.46
C ASN A 277 -9.32 8.34 -2.60
N MET A 278 -10.02 8.90 -3.62
CA MET A 278 -10.13 10.35 -3.82
C MET A 278 -10.91 11.01 -2.68
N LEU A 279 -12.07 10.45 -2.32
CA LEU A 279 -12.91 10.99 -1.24
C LEU A 279 -12.21 10.95 0.11
N ALA A 280 -11.42 9.90 0.39
CA ALA A 280 -10.56 9.84 1.57
C ALA A 280 -9.55 11.00 1.60
N ALA A 281 -8.90 11.28 0.47
CA ALA A 281 -7.94 12.38 0.37
C ALA A 281 -8.61 13.75 0.53
N ILE A 282 -9.81 13.92 -0.04
CA ILE A 282 -10.61 15.14 0.11
C ILE A 282 -11.00 15.35 1.58
N ALA A 283 -11.57 14.33 2.24
CA ALA A 283 -12.00 14.39 3.63
C ALA A 283 -10.84 14.77 4.57
N ILE A 284 -9.67 14.19 4.37
CA ILE A 284 -8.47 14.49 5.14
C ILE A 284 -7.95 15.90 4.82
N GLY A 285 -7.87 16.28 3.54
CA GLY A 285 -7.45 17.63 3.14
C GLY A 285 -8.28 18.72 3.75
N LEU A 286 -9.61 18.60 3.67
CA LEU A 286 -10.55 19.54 4.28
C LEU A 286 -10.40 19.60 5.80
N HIS A 287 -10.28 18.45 6.47
CA HIS A 287 -10.09 18.40 7.93
C HIS A 287 -8.84 19.17 8.37
N PHE A 288 -7.75 19.08 7.64
CA PHE A 288 -6.52 19.84 7.92
C PHE A 288 -6.51 21.24 7.29
N GLY A 289 -7.61 21.68 6.69
CA GLY A 289 -7.81 23.01 6.18
C GLY A 289 -7.04 23.33 4.90
N VAL A 290 -6.85 22.33 4.04
CA VAL A 290 -6.47 22.55 2.63
C VAL A 290 -7.69 23.11 1.89
N ALA A 291 -7.51 24.18 1.12
CA ALA A 291 -8.63 24.81 0.42
C ALA A 291 -9.21 23.88 -0.67
N PRO A 292 -10.54 23.87 -0.89
CA PRO A 292 -11.16 22.99 -1.91
C PRO A 292 -10.54 23.09 -3.30
N GLN A 293 -10.11 24.28 -3.71
CA GLN A 293 -9.46 24.50 -5.01
C GLN A 293 -8.07 23.84 -5.07
N GLN A 294 -7.32 23.89 -3.98
CA GLN A 294 -6.02 23.22 -3.87
C GLN A 294 -6.19 21.69 -3.87
N ILE A 295 -7.24 21.19 -3.19
CA ILE A 295 -7.57 19.75 -3.20
C ILE A 295 -7.87 19.30 -4.64
N CYS A 296 -8.76 20.00 -5.36
CA CYS A 296 -9.04 19.68 -6.77
C CYS A 296 -7.76 19.72 -7.62
N HIS A 297 -6.96 20.76 -7.48
CA HIS A 297 -5.68 20.90 -8.18
C HIS A 297 -4.76 19.70 -7.92
N ALA A 298 -4.54 19.32 -6.66
CA ALA A 298 -3.67 18.20 -6.33
C ALA A 298 -4.16 16.88 -6.95
N LEU A 299 -5.48 16.61 -6.94
CA LEU A 299 -6.06 15.39 -7.49
C LEU A 299 -6.06 15.36 -9.03
N GLU A 300 -6.24 16.51 -9.69
CA GLU A 300 -6.17 16.66 -11.15
C GLU A 300 -4.75 16.44 -11.68
N TYR A 301 -3.73 16.91 -10.97
CA TYR A 301 -2.35 16.84 -11.40
C TYR A 301 -1.59 15.62 -10.87
N TYR A 302 -2.22 14.80 -10.02
CA TYR A 302 -1.59 13.57 -9.56
C TYR A 302 -1.44 12.55 -10.68
N ILE A 303 -0.20 12.18 -11.00
CA ILE A 303 0.13 11.16 -12.00
C ILE A 303 0.66 9.92 -11.27
N PRO A 304 0.00 8.75 -11.40
CA PRO A 304 0.48 7.51 -10.79
C PRO A 304 1.79 7.05 -11.45
N SER A 305 2.78 6.67 -10.63
CA SER A 305 4.11 6.25 -11.08
C SER A 305 4.53 4.85 -10.62
N ASN A 306 3.61 4.09 -10.03
CA ASN A 306 3.92 2.88 -9.28
C ASN A 306 3.26 1.60 -9.82
N ASN A 307 2.96 1.56 -11.12
CA ASN A 307 2.26 0.46 -11.80
C ASN A 307 0.90 0.09 -11.14
N ARG A 308 0.17 1.10 -10.65
CA ARG A 308 -1.15 0.94 -10.05
C ARG A 308 -2.15 1.84 -10.77
N SER A 309 -3.16 1.24 -11.39
CA SER A 309 -4.20 1.97 -12.13
C SER A 309 -3.66 2.99 -13.14
N GLN A 310 -2.52 2.68 -13.74
CA GLN A 310 -1.79 3.57 -14.65
C GLN A 310 -2.17 3.26 -16.09
N LEU A 311 -2.53 4.29 -16.87
CA LEU A 311 -2.62 4.17 -18.33
C LEU A 311 -1.26 4.50 -18.94
N THR A 312 -0.75 3.57 -19.74
CA THR A 312 0.50 3.74 -20.50
C THR A 312 0.18 3.60 -21.99
N GLU A 313 0.52 4.60 -22.78
CA GLU A 313 0.41 4.52 -24.24
C GLU A 313 1.73 4.04 -24.83
N THR A 314 1.65 3.04 -25.68
CA THR A 314 2.75 2.53 -26.49
C THR A 314 2.49 2.85 -27.98
N PRO A 315 3.44 2.68 -28.87
CA PRO A 315 3.21 2.89 -30.30
C PRO A 315 2.10 2.00 -30.88
N ASN A 316 1.79 0.86 -30.25
CA ASN A 316 0.87 -0.12 -30.78
C ASN A 316 -0.40 -0.29 -29.92
N ASN A 317 -0.37 0.04 -28.62
CA ASN A 317 -1.45 -0.31 -27.69
C ASN A 317 -1.63 0.75 -26.61
N LYS A 318 -2.78 0.67 -25.91
CA LYS A 318 -3.03 1.42 -24.67
C LYS A 318 -3.13 0.41 -23.52
N LEU A 319 -2.25 0.55 -22.53
CA LEU A 319 -2.07 -0.43 -21.47
C LEU A 319 -2.62 0.11 -20.15
N VAL A 320 -3.55 -0.61 -19.53
CA VAL A 320 -3.95 -0.39 -18.15
C VAL A 320 -3.08 -1.29 -17.28
N VAL A 321 -2.01 -0.71 -16.69
CA VAL A 321 -1.01 -1.46 -15.92
C VAL A 321 -1.36 -1.41 -14.44
N ASP A 322 -1.63 -2.59 -13.87
CA ASP A 322 -1.86 -2.82 -12.43
C ASP A 322 -1.16 -4.12 -12.00
N ALA A 323 0.15 -4.19 -12.23
CA ALA A 323 0.96 -5.39 -12.09
C ALA A 323 1.84 -5.42 -10.81
N TYR A 324 1.47 -4.63 -9.79
CA TYR A 324 2.18 -4.62 -8.52
C TYR A 324 1.75 -5.79 -7.60
N ASN A 325 0.44 -6.01 -7.48
CA ASN A 325 -0.12 -7.12 -6.70
C ASN A 325 -1.50 -7.52 -7.23
N ALA A 326 -1.89 -8.77 -6.95
CA ALA A 326 -3.19 -9.29 -7.33
C ALA A 326 -3.78 -10.15 -6.21
N ASN A 327 -5.06 -9.94 -5.95
CA ASN A 327 -5.90 -10.75 -5.07
C ASN A 327 -7.32 -10.82 -5.65
N PRO A 328 -8.21 -11.72 -5.18
CA PRO A 328 -9.54 -11.89 -5.75
C PRO A 328 -10.34 -10.59 -5.84
N SER A 329 -10.35 -9.78 -4.78
CA SER A 329 -11.11 -8.52 -4.75
C SER A 329 -10.57 -7.50 -5.76
N SER A 330 -9.24 -7.36 -5.88
CA SER A 330 -8.64 -6.42 -6.83
C SER A 330 -8.73 -6.88 -8.28
N MET A 331 -8.71 -8.20 -8.53
CA MET A 331 -8.96 -8.78 -9.87
C MET A 331 -10.39 -8.48 -10.31
N ALA A 332 -11.37 -8.75 -9.45
CA ALA A 332 -12.77 -8.49 -9.74
C ALA A 332 -13.02 -7.00 -10.05
N ALA A 333 -12.49 -6.09 -9.23
CA ALA A 333 -12.62 -4.66 -9.44
C ALA A 333 -11.98 -4.20 -10.76
N ALA A 334 -10.79 -4.72 -11.11
CA ALA A 334 -10.12 -4.36 -12.36
C ALA A 334 -10.87 -4.89 -13.60
N ILE A 335 -11.37 -6.13 -13.56
CA ILE A 335 -12.16 -6.72 -14.66
C ILE A 335 -13.46 -5.95 -14.86
N GLU A 336 -14.18 -5.63 -13.77
CA GLU A 336 -15.43 -4.88 -13.85
C GLU A 336 -15.21 -3.46 -14.39
N ASN A 337 -14.18 -2.76 -13.90
CA ASN A 337 -13.83 -1.47 -14.46
C ASN A 337 -13.51 -1.57 -15.96
N PHE A 338 -12.69 -2.55 -16.35
CA PHE A 338 -12.30 -2.74 -17.74
C PHE A 338 -13.50 -3.12 -18.62
N ARG A 339 -14.50 -3.84 -18.08
CA ARG A 339 -15.78 -4.12 -18.74
C ARG A 339 -16.55 -2.84 -19.03
N LEU A 340 -16.61 -1.92 -18.06
CA LEU A 340 -17.37 -0.67 -18.15
C LEU A 340 -16.70 0.40 -19.03
N MET A 341 -15.40 0.31 -19.27
CA MET A 341 -14.72 1.25 -20.17
C MET A 341 -15.32 1.17 -21.59
N SER A 342 -15.74 2.31 -22.14
CA SER A 342 -16.24 2.44 -23.52
C SER A 342 -15.08 2.51 -24.50
N VAL A 343 -14.39 1.38 -24.70
CA VAL A 343 -13.24 1.26 -25.58
C VAL A 343 -13.34 -0.01 -26.43
N ASP A 344 -12.82 0.05 -27.64
CA ASP A 344 -12.79 -1.08 -28.57
C ASP A 344 -11.55 -1.99 -28.32
N ASN A 345 -11.60 -3.20 -28.87
CA ASN A 345 -10.48 -4.15 -28.89
C ASN A 345 -9.87 -4.42 -27.51
N LYS A 346 -10.71 -4.81 -26.55
CA LYS A 346 -10.28 -5.17 -25.20
C LYS A 346 -9.48 -6.47 -25.19
N MET A 347 -8.37 -6.46 -24.48
CA MET A 347 -7.55 -7.64 -24.20
C MET A 347 -7.15 -7.65 -22.71
N ALA A 348 -7.05 -8.82 -22.10
CA ALA A 348 -6.55 -8.95 -20.74
C ALA A 348 -5.35 -9.91 -20.67
N ILE A 349 -4.31 -9.54 -19.94
CA ILE A 349 -3.16 -10.38 -19.58
C ILE A 349 -3.13 -10.46 -18.06
N LEU A 350 -3.57 -11.62 -17.53
CA LEU A 350 -3.72 -11.77 -16.08
C LEU A 350 -2.77 -12.84 -15.54
N GLY A 351 -2.04 -12.51 -14.50
CA GLY A 351 -1.10 -13.41 -13.81
C GLY A 351 -1.64 -13.94 -12.49
N ASP A 352 -1.09 -15.05 -12.04
CA ASP A 352 -1.46 -15.74 -10.80
C ASP A 352 -1.58 -14.79 -9.60
N MET A 353 -2.57 -15.06 -8.76
CA MET A 353 -2.72 -14.50 -7.43
C MET A 353 -1.95 -15.36 -6.41
N ARG A 354 -1.38 -14.72 -5.40
CA ARG A 354 -0.58 -15.39 -4.35
C ARG A 354 -1.29 -15.39 -3.00
N GLU A 355 -0.82 -16.22 -2.08
CA GLU A 355 -1.21 -16.25 -0.66
C GLU A 355 -2.70 -16.58 -0.41
N LEU A 356 -3.29 -17.39 -1.31
CA LEU A 356 -4.70 -17.81 -1.20
C LEU A 356 -4.87 -19.14 -0.46
N GLY A 357 -3.79 -19.92 -0.25
CA GLY A 357 -3.84 -21.21 0.43
C GLY A 357 -4.78 -22.19 -0.31
N GLU A 358 -5.67 -22.83 0.42
CA GLU A 358 -6.62 -23.81 -0.11
C GLU A 358 -7.63 -23.22 -1.11
N ALA A 359 -7.89 -21.91 -1.03
CA ALA A 359 -8.82 -21.22 -1.94
C ALA A 359 -8.22 -20.94 -3.34
N THR A 360 -6.94 -21.24 -3.58
CA THR A 360 -6.23 -20.90 -4.82
C THR A 360 -6.97 -21.34 -6.08
N ALA A 361 -7.37 -22.60 -6.17
CA ALA A 361 -8.02 -23.14 -7.37
C ALA A 361 -9.40 -22.49 -7.62
N GLU A 362 -10.20 -22.33 -6.56
CA GLU A 362 -11.53 -21.74 -6.62
C GLU A 362 -11.47 -20.26 -7.05
N GLU A 363 -10.58 -19.48 -6.45
CA GLU A 363 -10.50 -18.05 -6.72
C GLU A 363 -9.93 -17.75 -8.10
N HIS A 364 -9.00 -18.55 -8.63
CA HIS A 364 -8.54 -18.44 -10.02
C HIS A 364 -9.66 -18.80 -11.01
N GLN A 365 -10.48 -19.83 -10.73
CA GLN A 365 -11.62 -20.17 -11.57
C GLN A 365 -12.66 -19.05 -11.57
N LYS A 366 -12.97 -18.43 -10.41
CA LYS A 366 -13.87 -17.28 -10.34
C LYS A 366 -13.41 -16.10 -11.19
N VAL A 367 -12.11 -15.84 -11.27
CA VAL A 367 -11.56 -14.80 -12.17
C VAL A 367 -11.84 -15.12 -13.62
N VAL A 368 -11.68 -16.39 -14.04
CA VAL A 368 -12.02 -16.84 -15.39
C VAL A 368 -13.51 -16.64 -15.67
N ASP A 369 -14.38 -17.03 -14.74
CA ASP A 369 -15.82 -16.89 -14.86
C ASP A 369 -16.24 -15.41 -14.96
N LEU A 370 -15.60 -14.51 -14.21
CA LEU A 370 -15.81 -13.07 -14.32
C LEU A 370 -15.40 -12.50 -15.68
N LEU A 371 -14.29 -12.96 -16.27
CA LEU A 371 -13.88 -12.55 -17.62
C LEU A 371 -14.90 -12.97 -18.68
N VAL A 372 -15.43 -14.19 -18.57
CA VAL A 372 -16.48 -14.69 -19.45
C VAL A 372 -17.76 -13.86 -19.30
N ALA A 373 -18.19 -13.61 -18.05
CA ALA A 373 -19.37 -12.79 -17.76
C ALA A 373 -19.20 -11.32 -18.24
N ALA A 374 -17.98 -10.80 -18.18
CA ALA A 374 -17.63 -9.47 -18.67
C ALA A 374 -17.56 -9.37 -20.22
N GLY A 375 -17.67 -10.50 -20.94
CA GLY A 375 -17.57 -10.54 -22.40
C GLY A 375 -16.15 -10.22 -22.94
N ILE A 376 -15.11 -10.36 -22.14
CA ILE A 376 -13.72 -10.15 -22.55
C ILE A 376 -13.21 -11.46 -23.14
N THR A 377 -13.09 -11.53 -24.45
CA THR A 377 -12.78 -12.78 -25.19
C THR A 377 -11.31 -12.95 -25.53
N ASN A 378 -10.54 -11.86 -25.63
CA ASN A 378 -9.10 -11.92 -25.88
C ASN A 378 -8.37 -11.88 -24.55
N VAL A 379 -8.03 -13.07 -24.01
CA VAL A 379 -7.46 -13.23 -22.68
C VAL A 379 -6.23 -14.13 -22.71
N TRP A 380 -5.17 -13.66 -22.09
CA TRP A 380 -3.96 -14.42 -21.80
C TRP A 380 -3.84 -14.61 -20.30
N LEU A 381 -3.77 -15.87 -19.87
CA LEU A 381 -3.64 -16.26 -18.47
C LEU A 381 -2.22 -16.77 -18.22
N VAL A 382 -1.56 -16.27 -17.19
CA VAL A 382 -0.11 -16.49 -16.95
C VAL A 382 0.11 -17.05 -15.55
N GLY A 383 0.71 -18.23 -15.49
CA GLY A 383 1.09 -18.88 -14.25
C GLY A 383 0.54 -20.30 -14.11
N GLU A 384 1.06 -21.01 -13.11
CA GLU A 384 0.71 -22.40 -12.85
C GLU A 384 -0.72 -22.58 -12.35
N ASP A 385 -1.23 -21.65 -11.58
CA ASP A 385 -2.55 -21.73 -10.97
C ASP A 385 -3.65 -21.39 -11.99
N PHE A 386 -3.47 -20.37 -12.81
CA PHE A 386 -4.31 -20.18 -13.99
C PHE A 386 -4.20 -21.32 -14.99
N GLY A 387 -3.04 -21.97 -15.09
CA GLY A 387 -2.83 -23.18 -15.90
C GLY A 387 -3.83 -24.29 -15.59
N LYS A 388 -4.26 -24.42 -14.31
CA LYS A 388 -5.17 -25.46 -13.82
C LYS A 388 -6.66 -25.14 -14.03
N THR A 389 -7.01 -23.90 -14.38
CA THR A 389 -8.43 -23.48 -14.56
C THR A 389 -9.07 -24.12 -15.79
N VAL A 390 -10.39 -24.21 -15.81
CA VAL A 390 -11.16 -24.73 -16.96
C VAL A 390 -11.60 -23.56 -17.83
N THR A 391 -10.99 -23.44 -19.03
CA THR A 391 -11.29 -22.34 -19.97
C THR A 391 -10.69 -22.62 -21.33
N THR A 392 -11.20 -21.93 -22.37
CA THR A 392 -10.64 -21.88 -23.73
C THR A 392 -9.63 -20.73 -23.91
N PHE A 393 -9.43 -19.88 -22.91
CA PHE A 393 -8.47 -18.78 -22.96
C PHE A 393 -7.04 -19.29 -23.11
N LYS A 394 -6.20 -18.50 -23.77
CA LYS A 394 -4.80 -18.85 -23.96
C LYS A 394 -4.03 -18.82 -22.64
N LYS A 395 -3.26 -19.85 -22.37
CA LYS A 395 -2.50 -20.02 -21.14
C LYS A 395 -1.02 -20.04 -21.42
N PHE A 396 -0.25 -19.46 -20.50
CA PHE A 396 1.20 -19.39 -20.50
C PHE A 396 1.72 -19.82 -19.13
N LYS A 397 2.81 -20.56 -19.12
CA LYS A 397 3.42 -21.00 -17.87
C LYS A 397 3.99 -19.84 -17.05
N ASP A 398 4.63 -18.90 -17.73
CA ASP A 398 5.30 -17.76 -17.11
C ASP A 398 5.40 -16.56 -18.08
N VAL A 399 6.01 -15.48 -17.62
CA VAL A 399 6.17 -14.24 -18.41
C VAL A 399 7.08 -14.45 -19.62
N GLU A 400 8.03 -15.38 -19.58
CA GLU A 400 8.95 -15.62 -20.70
C GLU A 400 8.22 -16.23 -21.90
N GLU A 401 7.26 -17.14 -21.67
CA GLU A 401 6.40 -17.63 -22.74
C GLU A 401 5.53 -16.51 -23.34
N VAL A 402 5.06 -15.57 -22.52
CA VAL A 402 4.31 -14.40 -23.00
C VAL A 402 5.18 -13.50 -23.87
N LYS A 403 6.42 -13.23 -23.45
CA LYS A 403 7.39 -12.44 -24.24
C LYS A 403 7.71 -13.09 -25.58
N ALA A 404 7.89 -14.41 -25.59
CA ALA A 404 8.11 -15.17 -26.82
C ALA A 404 6.88 -15.06 -27.77
N GLU A 405 5.67 -15.14 -27.22
CA GLU A 405 4.44 -14.98 -28.01
C GLU A 405 4.28 -13.56 -28.56
N ILE A 406 4.58 -12.51 -27.75
CA ILE A 406 4.58 -11.12 -28.22
C ILE A 406 5.56 -10.93 -29.36
N THR A 407 6.77 -11.52 -29.25
CA THR A 407 7.78 -11.47 -30.31
C THR A 407 7.30 -12.15 -31.59
N ARG A 408 6.55 -13.24 -31.46
CA ARG A 408 6.00 -13.99 -32.60
C ARG A 408 4.79 -13.29 -33.25
N CYS A 409 3.89 -12.72 -32.44
CA CYS A 409 2.64 -12.12 -32.87
C CYS A 409 2.22 -11.02 -31.90
N GLN A 410 2.80 -9.82 -32.07
CA GLN A 410 2.52 -8.69 -31.20
C GLN A 410 1.07 -8.23 -31.32
N PRO A 411 0.31 -8.11 -30.21
CA PRO A 411 -0.99 -7.45 -30.21
C PRO A 411 -0.87 -5.99 -30.68
N LYS A 412 -1.83 -5.52 -31.50
CA LYS A 412 -1.85 -4.12 -31.97
C LYS A 412 -3.25 -3.55 -31.90
N ASN A 413 -3.34 -2.25 -31.64
CA ASN A 413 -4.60 -1.50 -31.54
C ASN A 413 -5.53 -2.04 -30.47
N HIS A 414 -4.98 -2.49 -29.32
CA HIS A 414 -5.75 -2.98 -28.19
C HIS A 414 -5.67 -2.03 -27.00
N TYR A 415 -6.75 -2.00 -26.22
CA TYR A 415 -6.68 -1.68 -24.79
C TYR A 415 -6.38 -2.96 -24.04
N ILE A 416 -5.26 -3.00 -23.29
CA ILE A 416 -4.76 -4.20 -22.63
C ILE A 416 -4.75 -3.99 -21.13
N LEU A 417 -5.56 -4.74 -20.38
CA LEU A 417 -5.46 -4.83 -18.93
C LEU A 417 -4.32 -5.78 -18.56
N ILE A 418 -3.31 -5.31 -17.86
CA ILE A 418 -2.19 -6.11 -17.36
C ILE A 418 -2.24 -6.14 -15.84
N LYS A 419 -2.58 -7.30 -15.25
CA LYS A 419 -2.67 -7.45 -13.80
C LYS A 419 -2.19 -8.82 -13.32
N GLY A 420 -1.42 -8.84 -12.24
CA GLY A 420 -0.88 -10.05 -11.63
C GLY A 420 -0.12 -9.75 -10.34
N SER A 421 0.19 -10.79 -9.58
CA SER A 421 1.11 -10.66 -8.45
C SER A 421 2.52 -10.32 -8.94
N ASN A 422 3.29 -9.59 -8.14
CA ASN A 422 4.65 -9.17 -8.49
C ASN A 422 5.54 -10.34 -8.96
N GLY A 423 5.39 -11.51 -8.34
CA GLY A 423 6.12 -12.72 -8.72
C GLY A 423 5.83 -13.25 -10.14
N THR A 424 4.76 -12.82 -10.80
CA THR A 424 4.47 -13.16 -12.20
C THR A 424 5.23 -12.27 -13.19
N LYS A 425 5.85 -11.19 -12.72
CA LYS A 425 6.68 -10.25 -13.48
C LYS A 425 6.00 -9.61 -14.70
N LEU A 426 4.68 -9.51 -14.70
CA LEU A 426 3.94 -8.91 -15.82
C LEU A 426 4.28 -7.43 -16.04
N TYR A 427 4.88 -6.76 -15.06
CA TYR A 427 5.40 -5.39 -15.18
C TYR A 427 6.54 -5.24 -16.20
N GLU A 428 7.11 -6.35 -16.70
CA GLU A 428 8.12 -6.36 -17.76
C GLU A 428 7.52 -6.29 -19.19
N LEU A 429 6.20 -6.51 -19.33
CA LEU A 429 5.54 -6.57 -20.64
C LEU A 429 5.29 -5.22 -21.31
N PRO A 430 5.05 -4.10 -20.61
CA PRO A 430 4.71 -2.82 -21.24
C PRO A 430 5.70 -2.34 -22.31
N GLU A 431 6.99 -2.61 -22.13
CA GLU A 431 8.04 -2.22 -23.09
C GLU A 431 8.01 -3.04 -24.40
N LEU A 432 7.32 -4.18 -24.40
CA LEU A 432 7.23 -5.09 -25.55
C LEU A 432 5.90 -4.98 -26.31
N LEU A 433 4.90 -4.32 -25.72
CA LEU A 433 3.54 -4.16 -26.23
C LEU A 433 3.32 -2.79 -26.84
#